data_6547530e59776c3a50f5768e904b1c29
#
_entry.id   6547530e59776c3a50f5768e904b1c29
#
_cell.length_a   1.000
_cell.length_b   1.000
_cell.length_c   1.000
_cell.angle_alpha   90.00
_cell.angle_beta   90.00
_cell.angle_gamma   90.00
#
_symmetry.space_group_name_H-M   'P 1'
#
loop_
_entity.id
_entity.type
_entity.pdbx_description
1 polymer ?
#
loop_
_entity_poly.entity_id
_entity_poly.type
_entity_poly.pdbx_seq_one_letter_code
_entity_poly.pdbx_strand_id
1 'polypeptide(L)'
;MKLNNKGVSIIEIVLTFALIMVMTMGMLSIVFNYREKASISMEKLDLDTFKNTLTKEIQDDILTLGVKEINTSGECLTNAELNSCINIVFLDGTSKAFGTSKVNNNDVDSIENKFLYYDGLKYRIVDKLPNKIPTGEKAVDFQTIKIQDQNILSTDSMVLENGTVVTFYSIDVYISHIDFDEDFGIHITTTSEVTK
;
A
#
# COMPACT_ATOMS: atom_id res chain seq x y z
N MET A 1 54.16 -9.49 46.30
CA MET A 1 52.79 -9.98 46.00
C MET A 1 52.95 -11.38 45.44
N LYS A 2 52.66 -12.46 46.20
CA LYS A 2 52.75 -13.84 45.70
C LYS A 2 51.45 -14.12 44.89
N LEU A 3 51.56 -14.20 43.60
CA LEU A 3 50.52 -14.73 42.72
C LEU A 3 50.28 -16.20 43.06
N ASN A 4 49.10 -16.46 43.61
CA ASN A 4 48.69 -17.81 44.00
C ASN A 4 48.26 -18.53 42.68
N ASN A 5 49.17 -19.35 42.13
CA ASN A 5 48.93 -20.17 40.94
C ASN A 5 48.00 -21.35 41.30
N LYS A 6 46.75 -21.09 41.69
CA LYS A 6 45.74 -22.08 41.65
C LYS A 6 45.30 -22.24 40.22
N GLY A 7 45.66 -23.32 39.60
CA GLY A 7 45.20 -23.64 38.25
C GLY A 7 43.68 -23.59 38.17
N VAL A 8 43.16 -22.97 37.13
CA VAL A 8 41.72 -22.93 36.86
C VAL A 8 41.22 -24.37 36.71
N SER A 9 40.24 -24.74 37.50
CA SER A 9 39.62 -26.07 37.40
C SER A 9 38.94 -26.28 36.04
N ILE A 10 39.08 -27.47 35.50
CA ILE A 10 38.38 -27.84 34.24
C ILE A 10 36.89 -27.53 34.35
N ILE A 11 36.30 -27.72 35.54
CA ILE A 11 34.91 -27.44 35.84
C ILE A 11 34.61 -25.92 35.66
N GLU A 12 35.49 -25.02 36.11
CA GLU A 12 35.30 -23.58 35.96
C GLU A 12 35.34 -23.16 34.49
N ILE A 13 36.21 -23.76 33.68
CA ILE A 13 36.28 -23.51 32.25
C ILE A 13 34.98 -23.95 31.57
N VAL A 14 34.49 -25.15 31.86
CA VAL A 14 33.26 -25.69 31.26
C VAL A 14 32.05 -24.85 31.69
N LEU A 15 31.96 -24.45 32.94
CA LEU A 15 30.88 -23.62 33.46
C LEU A 15 30.88 -22.22 32.85
N THR A 16 32.06 -21.60 32.71
CA THR A 16 32.23 -20.31 32.04
C THR A 16 31.83 -20.39 30.56
N PHE A 17 32.25 -21.44 29.87
CA PHE A 17 31.89 -21.66 28.47
C PHE A 17 30.39 -21.87 28.27
N ALA A 18 29.74 -22.64 29.15
CA ALA A 18 28.29 -22.81 29.14
C ALA A 18 27.55 -21.50 29.37
N LEU A 19 28.02 -20.67 30.28
CA LEU A 19 27.44 -19.37 30.60
C LEU A 19 27.58 -18.37 29.42
N ILE A 20 28.73 -18.36 28.76
CA ILE A 20 28.97 -17.57 27.55
C ILE A 20 28.03 -18.02 26.43
N MET A 21 27.83 -19.34 26.23
CA MET A 21 26.91 -19.84 25.21
C MET A 21 25.47 -19.39 25.47
N VAL A 22 24.99 -19.46 26.70
CA VAL A 22 23.65 -19.02 27.06
C VAL A 22 23.48 -17.51 26.83
N MET A 23 24.48 -16.71 27.22
CA MET A 23 24.43 -15.26 26.97
C MET A 23 24.46 -14.93 25.48
N THR A 24 25.31 -15.59 24.70
CA THR A 24 25.36 -15.34 23.25
C THR A 24 24.09 -15.74 22.53
N MET A 25 23.46 -16.86 22.91
CA MET A 25 22.14 -17.25 22.37
C MET A 25 21.05 -16.23 22.74
N GLY A 26 21.06 -15.73 23.98
CA GLY A 26 20.13 -14.68 24.40
C GLY A 26 20.31 -13.38 23.61
N MET A 27 21.57 -12.92 23.40
CA MET A 27 21.84 -11.74 22.60
C MET A 27 21.45 -11.92 21.11
N LEU A 28 21.72 -13.08 20.52
CA LEU A 28 21.32 -13.39 19.17
C LEU A 28 19.79 -13.35 18.99
N SER A 29 19.06 -13.93 19.92
CA SER A 29 17.59 -13.88 19.90
C SER A 29 17.06 -12.44 19.92
N ILE A 30 17.64 -11.57 20.76
CA ILE A 30 17.28 -10.15 20.83
C ILE A 30 17.56 -9.47 19.48
N VAL A 31 18.75 -9.70 18.91
CA VAL A 31 19.13 -9.09 17.62
C VAL A 31 18.21 -9.52 16.49
N PHE A 32 17.83 -10.80 16.43
CA PHE A 32 16.90 -11.29 15.42
C PHE A 32 15.51 -10.65 15.57
N ASN A 33 14.98 -10.59 16.79
CA ASN A 33 13.70 -9.95 17.06
C ASN A 33 13.71 -8.45 16.71
N TYR A 34 14.82 -7.75 16.97
CA TYR A 34 14.96 -6.34 16.57
C TYR A 34 15.02 -6.16 15.06
N ARG A 35 15.74 -7.04 14.34
CA ARG A 35 15.81 -6.99 12.88
C ARG A 35 14.44 -7.22 12.25
N GLU A 36 13.70 -8.21 12.71
CA GLU A 36 12.35 -8.50 12.25
C GLU A 36 11.41 -7.31 12.46
N LYS A 37 11.37 -6.75 13.67
CA LYS A 37 10.56 -5.56 13.96
C LYS A 37 10.97 -4.34 13.14
N ALA A 38 12.27 -4.13 12.92
CA ALA A 38 12.77 -3.04 12.10
C ALA A 38 12.38 -3.21 10.63
N SER A 39 12.43 -4.43 10.10
CA SER A 39 11.97 -4.75 8.73
C SER A 39 10.49 -4.42 8.55
N ILE A 40 9.63 -4.91 9.44
CA ILE A 40 8.18 -4.66 9.43
C ILE A 40 7.89 -3.15 9.52
N SER A 41 8.62 -2.43 10.39
CA SER A 41 8.45 -0.98 10.54
C SER A 41 8.85 -0.19 9.29
N MET A 42 9.92 -0.60 8.59
CA MET A 42 10.32 0.01 7.33
C MET A 42 9.29 -0.24 6.24
N GLU A 43 8.80 -1.45 6.13
CA GLU A 43 7.78 -1.84 5.14
C GLU A 43 6.47 -1.07 5.36
N LYS A 44 6.05 -0.88 6.61
CA LYS A 44 4.91 -0.04 6.97
C LYS A 44 5.12 1.41 6.53
N LEU A 45 6.31 1.97 6.75
CA LEU A 45 6.65 3.33 6.36
C LEU A 45 6.63 3.51 4.83
N ASP A 46 7.17 2.53 4.09
CA ASP A 46 7.18 2.56 2.63
C ASP A 46 5.76 2.48 2.07
N LEU A 47 4.90 1.65 2.65
CA LEU A 47 3.49 1.55 2.28
C LEU A 47 2.73 2.86 2.57
N ASP A 48 2.95 3.46 3.73
CA ASP A 48 2.36 4.77 4.06
C ASP A 48 2.84 5.87 3.12
N THR A 49 4.10 5.86 2.76
CA THR A 49 4.67 6.82 1.82
C THR A 49 4.05 6.68 0.44
N PHE A 50 3.90 5.45 -0.03
CA PHE A 50 3.24 5.14 -1.30
C PHE A 50 1.78 5.60 -1.30
N LYS A 51 1.01 5.21 -0.27
CA LYS A 51 -0.39 5.62 -0.09
C LYS A 51 -0.54 7.15 -0.13
N ASN A 52 0.28 7.84 0.67
CA ASN A 52 0.21 9.29 0.77
C ASN A 52 0.60 9.97 -0.55
N THR A 53 1.58 9.43 -1.28
CA THR A 53 2.00 9.97 -2.58
C THR A 53 0.89 9.83 -3.61
N LEU A 54 0.29 8.65 -3.72
CA LEU A 54 -0.81 8.40 -4.67
C LEU A 54 -2.06 9.21 -4.31
N THR A 55 -2.43 9.23 -3.02
CA THR A 55 -3.56 10.05 -2.55
C THR A 55 -3.37 11.52 -2.87
N LYS A 56 -2.15 12.04 -2.63
CA LYS A 56 -1.82 13.42 -2.95
C LYS A 56 -1.89 13.71 -4.45
N GLU A 57 -1.37 12.83 -5.29
CA GLU A 57 -1.42 12.98 -6.75
C GLU A 57 -2.88 13.09 -7.24
N ILE A 58 -3.76 12.22 -6.75
CA ILE A 58 -5.18 12.27 -7.11
C ILE A 58 -5.85 13.54 -6.55
N GLN A 59 -5.56 13.92 -5.31
CA GLN A 59 -6.13 15.12 -4.68
C GLN A 59 -5.65 16.42 -5.37
N ASP A 60 -4.39 16.48 -5.77
CA ASP A 60 -3.84 17.65 -6.49
C ASP A 60 -4.53 17.83 -7.84
N ASP A 61 -4.81 16.73 -8.56
CA ASP A 61 -5.59 16.76 -9.79
C ASP A 61 -7.03 17.25 -9.56
N ILE A 62 -7.71 16.68 -8.54
CA ILE A 62 -9.08 17.05 -8.15
C ILE A 62 -9.16 18.55 -7.81
N LEU A 63 -8.20 19.05 -7.02
CA LEU A 63 -8.19 20.45 -6.58
C LEU A 63 -7.83 21.41 -7.72
N THR A 64 -6.96 20.99 -8.64
CA THR A 64 -6.47 21.85 -9.72
C THR A 64 -7.46 21.92 -10.89
N LEU A 65 -8.04 20.79 -11.27
CA LEU A 65 -8.88 20.67 -12.44
C LEU A 65 -10.38 20.76 -12.14
N GLY A 66 -10.77 20.52 -10.88
CA GLY A 66 -12.16 20.41 -10.44
C GLY A 66 -12.86 19.22 -11.02
N VAL A 67 -13.71 18.55 -10.26
CA VAL A 67 -14.44 17.35 -10.69
C VAL A 67 -15.78 17.72 -11.30
N LYS A 68 -16.03 17.27 -12.52
CA LYS A 68 -17.32 17.35 -13.18
C LYS A 68 -18.22 16.18 -12.79
N GLU A 69 -17.69 14.96 -12.91
CA GLU A 69 -18.38 13.73 -12.54
C GLU A 69 -17.38 12.59 -12.34
N ILE A 70 -17.78 11.58 -11.58
CA ILE A 70 -17.04 10.31 -11.46
C ILE A 70 -17.98 9.18 -11.89
N ASN A 71 -17.53 8.37 -12.81
CA ASN A 71 -18.33 7.28 -13.39
C ASN A 71 -17.45 6.08 -13.74
N THR A 72 -18.06 5.01 -14.26
CA THR A 72 -17.38 3.78 -14.69
C THR A 72 -17.26 3.68 -16.21
N SER A 73 -17.41 4.79 -16.92
CA SER A 73 -17.34 4.85 -18.39
C SER A 73 -15.90 5.08 -18.89
N GLY A 74 -15.73 5.18 -20.19
CA GLY A 74 -14.44 5.51 -20.81
C GLY A 74 -13.41 4.40 -20.68
N GLU A 75 -12.23 4.72 -20.21
CA GLU A 75 -11.10 3.78 -20.09
C GLU A 75 -11.40 2.59 -19.21
N CYS A 76 -12.23 2.79 -18.19
CA CYS A 76 -12.70 1.71 -17.31
C CYS A 76 -13.46 0.61 -18.02
N LEU A 77 -14.22 0.94 -19.06
CA LEU A 77 -14.96 -0.05 -19.85
C LEU A 77 -14.05 -0.85 -20.79
N THR A 78 -12.97 -0.25 -21.24
CA THR A 78 -12.09 -0.83 -22.26
C THR A 78 -10.90 -1.59 -21.67
N ASN A 79 -10.53 -1.29 -20.42
CA ASN A 79 -9.38 -1.93 -19.76
C ASN A 79 -9.79 -3.24 -19.07
N ALA A 80 -9.56 -4.36 -19.80
CA ALA A 80 -9.91 -5.70 -19.32
C ALA A 80 -9.07 -6.18 -18.10
N GLU A 81 -7.97 -5.50 -17.80
CA GLU A 81 -7.08 -5.86 -16.68
C GLU A 81 -7.57 -5.31 -15.34
N LEU A 82 -8.51 -4.34 -15.35
CA LEU A 82 -9.05 -3.73 -14.14
C LEU A 82 -10.29 -4.47 -13.65
N ASN A 83 -10.42 -4.62 -12.34
CA ASN A 83 -11.58 -5.18 -11.68
C ASN A 83 -12.52 -4.07 -11.20
N SER A 84 -12.02 -3.22 -10.32
CA SER A 84 -12.75 -2.04 -9.88
C SER A 84 -12.09 -0.81 -10.48
N CYS A 85 -12.85 -0.05 -11.27
CA CYS A 85 -12.32 1.10 -11.97
C CYS A 85 -13.35 2.22 -12.00
N ILE A 86 -12.86 3.43 -11.78
CA ILE A 86 -13.61 4.66 -11.93
C ILE A 86 -12.90 5.60 -12.90
N ASN A 87 -13.67 6.41 -13.58
CA ASN A 87 -13.20 7.46 -14.46
C ASN A 87 -13.57 8.82 -13.86
N ILE A 88 -12.57 9.60 -13.50
CA ILE A 88 -12.72 10.95 -12.96
C ILE A 88 -12.71 11.91 -14.14
N VAL A 89 -13.84 12.54 -14.41
CA VAL A 89 -13.99 13.54 -15.47
C VAL A 89 -13.87 14.91 -14.86
N PHE A 90 -12.95 15.72 -15.37
CA PHE A 90 -12.67 17.06 -14.86
C PHE A 90 -13.45 18.15 -15.61
N LEU A 91 -13.49 19.34 -15.03
CA LEU A 91 -14.21 20.48 -15.60
C LEU A 91 -13.60 21.00 -16.90
N ASP A 92 -12.31 20.76 -17.14
CA ASP A 92 -11.61 21.09 -18.39
C ASP A 92 -11.91 20.11 -19.53
N GLY A 93 -12.69 19.05 -19.27
CA GLY A 93 -13.04 18.01 -20.23
C GLY A 93 -12.04 16.86 -20.30
N THR A 94 -10.94 16.91 -19.57
CA THR A 94 -10.03 15.77 -19.45
C THR A 94 -10.60 14.68 -18.54
N SER A 95 -10.07 13.47 -18.62
CA SER A 95 -10.46 12.39 -17.72
C SER A 95 -9.26 11.52 -17.35
N LYS A 96 -9.27 11.03 -16.12
CA LYS A 96 -8.25 10.11 -15.60
C LYS A 96 -8.92 8.91 -14.96
N ALA A 97 -8.44 7.71 -15.30
CA ALA A 97 -8.96 6.49 -14.73
C ALA A 97 -8.16 6.09 -13.48
N PHE A 98 -8.87 5.65 -12.44
CA PHE A 98 -8.31 5.06 -11.25
C PHE A 98 -8.93 3.69 -11.01
N GLY A 99 -8.12 2.69 -10.71
CA GLY A 99 -8.64 1.34 -10.53
C GLY A 99 -7.67 0.36 -9.88
N THR A 100 -8.19 -0.82 -9.65
CA THR A 100 -7.46 -1.96 -9.09
C THR A 100 -7.41 -3.10 -10.09
N SER A 101 -6.30 -3.85 -10.10
CA SER A 101 -6.15 -5.02 -10.98
C SER A 101 -7.15 -6.12 -10.65
N LYS A 102 -7.54 -6.90 -11.68
CA LYS A 102 -8.26 -8.15 -11.47
C LYS A 102 -7.37 -9.13 -10.71
N VAL A 103 -7.87 -9.60 -9.57
CA VAL A 103 -7.28 -10.73 -8.85
C VAL A 103 -7.91 -11.99 -9.44
N ASN A 104 -7.16 -12.78 -10.20
CA ASN A 104 -7.61 -14.10 -10.59
C ASN A 104 -7.69 -14.98 -9.35
N ASN A 105 -8.89 -15.44 -8.98
CA ASN A 105 -9.12 -16.30 -7.81
C ASN A 105 -8.33 -17.63 -7.86
N ASN A 106 -7.79 -18.02 -9.03
CA ASN A 106 -6.96 -19.22 -9.19
C ASN A 106 -5.47 -18.96 -8.95
N ASP A 107 -5.03 -17.71 -8.85
CA ASP A 107 -3.64 -17.29 -8.66
C ASP A 107 -3.52 -16.37 -7.44
N VAL A 108 -4.00 -16.84 -6.30
CA VAL A 108 -3.93 -16.08 -5.03
C VAL A 108 -2.49 -15.74 -4.65
N ASP A 109 -1.53 -16.49 -5.17
CA ASP A 109 -0.10 -16.35 -4.91
C ASP A 109 0.69 -15.67 -6.03
N SER A 110 0.09 -15.38 -7.19
CA SER A 110 0.81 -14.67 -8.25
C SER A 110 0.77 -13.17 -8.03
N ILE A 111 1.81 -12.68 -7.44
CA ILE A 111 2.08 -11.27 -7.13
C ILE A 111 2.24 -10.43 -8.41
N GLU A 112 2.54 -11.08 -9.53
CA GLU A 112 2.84 -10.43 -10.81
C GLU A 112 1.69 -9.59 -11.39
N ASN A 113 0.44 -9.78 -10.92
CA ASN A 113 -0.73 -9.11 -11.47
C ASN A 113 -1.43 -8.12 -10.52
N LYS A 114 -0.85 -7.84 -9.36
CA LYS A 114 -1.44 -6.87 -8.42
C LYS A 114 -0.89 -5.49 -8.69
N PHE A 115 -1.76 -4.56 -9.08
CA PHE A 115 -1.39 -3.17 -9.26
C PHE A 115 -2.56 -2.24 -8.95
N LEU A 116 -2.24 -1.03 -8.56
CA LEU A 116 -3.12 0.12 -8.64
C LEU A 116 -2.85 0.87 -9.93
N TYR A 117 -3.88 1.40 -10.55
CA TYR A 117 -3.79 2.12 -11.80
C TYR A 117 -4.28 3.54 -11.61
N TYR A 118 -3.50 4.51 -12.08
CA TYR A 118 -3.93 5.90 -12.14
C TYR A 118 -3.28 6.60 -13.34
N ASP A 119 -4.11 7.26 -14.14
CA ASP A 119 -3.69 8.11 -15.26
C ASP A 119 -2.66 7.46 -16.21
N GLY A 120 -2.91 6.23 -16.64
CA GLY A 120 -2.00 5.49 -17.53
C GLY A 120 -0.79 4.85 -16.84
N LEU A 121 -0.60 5.08 -15.53
CA LEU A 121 0.48 4.48 -14.76
C LEU A 121 -0.01 3.28 -13.96
N LYS A 122 0.75 2.19 -14.02
CA LYS A 122 0.52 1.00 -13.20
C LYS A 122 1.49 1.02 -12.02
N TYR A 123 0.95 1.13 -10.83
CA TYR A 123 1.71 1.00 -9.58
C TYR A 123 1.70 -0.48 -9.17
N ARG A 124 2.68 -1.25 -9.67
CA ARG A 124 2.78 -2.68 -9.38
C ARG A 124 3.25 -2.92 -7.97
N ILE A 125 2.57 -3.81 -7.31
CA ILE A 125 2.92 -4.34 -6.01
C ILE A 125 3.72 -5.62 -6.25
N VAL A 126 5.00 -5.63 -5.89
CA VAL A 126 5.93 -6.73 -6.19
C VAL A 126 6.70 -7.13 -4.94
N ASP A 127 7.04 -8.41 -4.81
CA ASP A 127 7.85 -8.92 -3.68
C ASP A 127 9.31 -8.50 -3.75
N LYS A 128 9.79 -8.26 -4.96
CA LYS A 128 11.16 -7.76 -5.21
C LYS A 128 11.13 -6.81 -6.38
N LEU A 129 11.80 -5.68 -6.23
CA LEU A 129 11.96 -4.74 -7.32
C LEU A 129 12.63 -5.43 -8.51
N PRO A 130 12.00 -5.44 -9.70
CA PRO A 130 12.61 -6.00 -10.89
C PRO A 130 13.82 -5.17 -11.29
N ASN A 131 14.82 -5.81 -11.91
CA ASN A 131 16.02 -5.12 -12.41
C ASN A 131 15.68 -4.01 -13.44
N LYS A 132 14.53 -4.09 -14.07
CA LYS A 132 14.04 -3.11 -15.04
C LYS A 132 12.52 -2.98 -14.91
N ILE A 133 12.08 -1.77 -14.56
CA ILE A 133 10.67 -1.42 -14.53
C ILE A 133 10.24 -1.04 -15.95
N PRO A 134 9.16 -1.61 -16.50
CA PRO A 134 8.62 -1.22 -17.81
C PRO A 134 8.24 0.28 -17.83
N THR A 135 8.28 0.86 -19.04
CA THR A 135 7.84 2.25 -19.24
C THR A 135 6.35 2.38 -18.93
N GLY A 136 5.97 3.37 -18.13
CA GLY A 136 4.58 3.56 -17.68
C GLY A 136 4.20 2.76 -16.44
N GLU A 137 5.18 2.11 -15.78
CA GLU A 137 4.97 1.41 -14.52
C GLU A 137 5.86 1.98 -13.42
N LYS A 138 5.35 1.98 -12.20
CA LYS A 138 6.12 2.19 -10.98
C LYS A 138 6.01 0.91 -10.16
N ALA A 139 7.12 0.31 -9.78
CA ALA A 139 7.13 -0.85 -8.91
C ALA A 139 7.29 -0.40 -7.45
N VAL A 140 6.54 -1.02 -6.58
CA VAL A 140 6.59 -0.82 -5.13
C VAL A 140 6.92 -2.16 -4.51
N ASP A 141 7.98 -2.21 -3.71
CA ASP A 141 8.46 -3.44 -3.07
C ASP A 141 7.67 -3.67 -1.78
N PHE A 142 6.64 -4.50 -1.87
CA PHE A 142 5.87 -4.93 -0.71
C PHE A 142 5.64 -6.42 -0.76
N GLN A 143 6.02 -7.11 0.30
CA GLN A 143 5.72 -8.52 0.47
C GLN A 143 4.26 -8.68 0.95
N THR A 144 3.53 -9.59 0.31
CA THR A 144 2.21 -10.07 0.79
C THR A 144 1.08 -9.07 0.97
N ILE A 145 0.96 -8.08 0.08
CA ILE A 145 -0.19 -7.17 0.07
C ILE A 145 -1.39 -7.80 -0.66
N LYS A 146 -2.58 -7.63 -0.08
CA LYS A 146 -3.86 -7.94 -0.71
C LYS A 146 -4.63 -6.65 -0.95
N ILE A 147 -5.00 -6.37 -2.19
CA ILE A 147 -5.95 -5.32 -2.51
C ILE A 147 -7.34 -5.94 -2.31
N GLN A 148 -8.13 -5.36 -1.40
CA GLN A 148 -9.50 -5.82 -1.19
C GLN A 148 -10.36 -5.38 -2.37
N ASP A 149 -11.07 -6.34 -2.94
CA ASP A 149 -11.98 -6.13 -4.07
C ASP A 149 -13.32 -5.63 -3.56
N GLN A 150 -13.41 -4.35 -3.25
CA GLN A 150 -14.63 -3.68 -2.81
C GLN A 150 -15.03 -2.60 -3.81
N ASN A 151 -16.29 -2.18 -3.72
CA ASN A 151 -16.80 -1.04 -4.47
C ASN A 151 -15.96 0.20 -4.08
N ILE A 152 -15.07 0.63 -4.99
CA ILE A 152 -14.14 1.73 -4.73
C ILE A 152 -14.81 3.11 -4.81
N LEU A 153 -16.08 3.17 -5.22
CA LEU A 153 -16.83 4.41 -5.36
C LEU A 153 -18.15 4.32 -4.61
N SER A 154 -18.38 5.25 -3.70
CA SER A 154 -19.69 5.55 -3.17
C SER A 154 -20.12 6.96 -3.54
N THR A 155 -21.42 7.14 -3.80
CA THR A 155 -21.98 8.43 -4.22
C THR A 155 -23.21 8.76 -3.39
N ASP A 156 -23.32 10.02 -3.00
CA ASP A 156 -24.52 10.58 -2.41
C ASP A 156 -24.84 11.93 -3.09
N SER A 157 -26.08 12.31 -3.17
CA SER A 157 -26.45 13.57 -3.84
C SER A 157 -27.53 14.32 -3.09
N MET A 158 -27.44 15.64 -3.08
CA MET A 158 -28.43 16.53 -2.53
C MET A 158 -28.82 17.60 -3.56
N VAL A 159 -30.07 18.01 -3.51
CA VAL A 159 -30.58 19.11 -4.33
C VAL A 159 -30.73 20.34 -3.43
N LEU A 160 -30.08 21.43 -3.82
CA LEU A 160 -30.17 22.71 -3.14
C LEU A 160 -31.48 23.43 -3.52
N GLU A 161 -31.88 24.42 -2.73
CA GLU A 161 -33.12 25.21 -2.96
C GLU A 161 -33.14 25.92 -4.31
N ASN A 162 -31.97 26.26 -4.86
CA ASN A 162 -31.81 26.87 -6.19
C ASN A 162 -31.89 25.87 -7.36
N GLY A 163 -32.14 24.60 -7.06
CA GLY A 163 -32.17 23.52 -8.07
C GLY A 163 -30.80 22.94 -8.47
N THR A 164 -29.71 23.43 -7.90
CA THR A 164 -28.37 22.85 -8.12
C THR A 164 -28.29 21.48 -7.46
N VAL A 165 -27.79 20.50 -8.20
CA VAL A 165 -27.51 19.15 -7.68
C VAL A 165 -26.04 19.10 -7.28
N VAL A 166 -25.77 18.81 -6.02
CA VAL A 166 -24.42 18.57 -5.50
C VAL A 166 -24.26 17.07 -5.28
N THR A 167 -23.31 16.46 -5.94
CA THR A 167 -22.96 15.04 -5.78
C THR A 167 -21.67 14.91 -5.01
N PHE A 168 -21.71 14.14 -3.93
CA PHE A 168 -20.59 13.79 -3.10
C PHE A 168 -20.05 12.43 -3.57
N TYR A 169 -18.75 12.34 -3.75
CA TYR A 169 -18.06 11.13 -4.11
C TYR A 169 -17.09 10.73 -3.01
N SER A 170 -17.08 9.47 -2.65
CA SER A 170 -16.07 8.87 -1.79
C SER A 170 -15.38 7.74 -2.55
N ILE A 171 -14.08 7.83 -2.69
CA ILE A 171 -13.22 6.83 -3.33
C ILE A 171 -12.46 6.14 -2.20
N ASP A 172 -12.71 4.83 -2.05
CA ASP A 172 -12.16 4.04 -0.98
C ASP A 172 -11.46 2.80 -1.56
N VAL A 173 -10.16 2.68 -1.32
CA VAL A 173 -9.38 1.48 -1.65
C VAL A 173 -8.69 0.97 -0.41
N TYR A 174 -8.93 -0.28 -0.07
CA TYR A 174 -8.33 -0.93 1.09
C TYR A 174 -7.22 -1.87 0.64
N ILE A 175 -6.08 -1.74 1.32
CA ILE A 175 -4.91 -2.58 1.12
C ILE A 175 -4.63 -3.25 2.45
N SER A 176 -4.66 -4.57 2.51
CA SER A 176 -4.31 -5.34 3.69
C SER A 176 -2.95 -6.01 3.54
N HIS A 177 -2.21 -6.11 4.61
CA HIS A 177 -0.93 -6.78 4.68
C HIS A 177 -0.98 -7.90 5.73
N ILE A 178 -0.34 -9.04 5.45
CA ILE A 178 -0.45 -10.23 6.33
C ILE A 178 0.17 -10.01 7.72
N ASP A 179 1.20 -9.14 7.79
CA ASP A 179 1.95 -8.88 9.02
C ASP A 179 1.48 -7.62 9.77
N PHE A 180 0.44 -6.94 9.25
CA PHE A 180 -0.12 -5.75 9.88
C PHE A 180 -1.58 -6.00 10.25
N ASP A 181 -1.92 -5.72 11.50
CA ASP A 181 -3.31 -5.80 12.00
C ASP A 181 -4.19 -4.63 11.49
N GLU A 182 -3.60 -3.67 10.78
CA GLU A 182 -4.28 -2.47 10.31
C GLU A 182 -4.43 -2.51 8.78
N ASP A 183 -5.65 -2.26 8.30
CA ASP A 183 -5.90 -2.04 6.87
C ASP A 183 -5.44 -0.63 6.46
N PHE A 184 -4.68 -0.56 5.37
CA PHE A 184 -4.28 0.71 4.77
C PHE A 184 -5.33 1.12 3.75
N GLY A 185 -5.96 2.28 3.95
CA GLY A 185 -6.97 2.81 3.03
C GLY A 185 -6.46 4.03 2.27
N ILE A 186 -6.72 4.09 0.96
CA ILE A 186 -6.76 5.34 0.21
C ILE A 186 -8.19 5.82 0.29
N HIS A 187 -8.39 6.99 0.92
CA HIS A 187 -9.70 7.58 1.09
C HIS A 187 -9.69 9.00 0.55
N ILE A 188 -10.50 9.24 -0.48
CA ILE A 188 -10.61 10.55 -1.14
C ILE A 188 -12.06 10.92 -1.26
N THR A 189 -12.41 12.11 -0.77
CA THR A 189 -13.75 12.68 -0.92
C THR A 189 -13.71 13.90 -1.82
N THR A 190 -14.68 14.03 -2.69
CA THR A 190 -14.83 15.21 -3.56
C THR A 190 -16.30 15.47 -3.87
N THR A 191 -16.59 16.61 -4.46
CA THR A 191 -17.93 17.01 -4.84
C THR A 191 -17.94 17.50 -6.27
N SER A 192 -19.06 17.29 -6.96
CA SER A 192 -19.34 18.00 -8.21
C SER A 192 -20.69 18.74 -8.09
N GLU A 193 -20.77 19.87 -8.77
CA GLU A 193 -21.98 20.70 -8.82
C GLU A 193 -22.50 20.78 -10.25
N VAL A 194 -23.78 20.46 -10.45
CA VAL A 194 -24.45 20.61 -11.73
C VAL A 194 -25.61 21.57 -11.55
N THR A 195 -25.48 22.77 -12.11
CA THR A 195 -26.58 23.73 -12.23
C THR A 195 -27.49 23.31 -13.39
N LYS A 196 -28.79 23.17 -13.12
CA LYS A 196 -29.80 22.93 -14.16
C LYS A 196 -30.13 24.20 -14.91
#